data_3504ea992364c91ed88e50c4d4eafe84
#
_entry.id   3504ea992364c91ed88e50c4d4eafe84
#
_cell.length_a   1.000
_cell.length_b   1.000
_cell.length_c   1.000
_cell.angle_alpha   90.00
_cell.angle_beta   90.00
_cell.angle_gamma   90.00
#
_symmetry.space_group_name_H-M   'P 1'
#
loop_
_entity.id
_entity.type
_entity.pdbx_description
1 polymer ?
#
loop_
_entity_poly.entity_id
_entity_poly.type
_entity_poly.pdbx_seq_one_letter_code
_entity_poly.pdbx_strand_id
1 'polypeptide(L)'
;SSAMRGKSDEKICTMLFEYLSEQSKQQRSLGTDDDLGDYALQIGKHLATEDLLASATKAIGACIYGSMSAQRILLAGGGVHNKALVEATPNNGTTELLGVPTQAREAMAMAILGALAQDGVSITLPQITGRKETTELVGWTQASP
;
A
#
# COMPACT_ATOMS: atom_id res chain seq x y z
N SER A 1 9.26 -0.62 17.18
CA SER A 1 7.79 -0.60 17.18
C SER A 1 7.25 -1.73 18.06
N SER A 2 6.00 -1.63 18.52
CA SER A 2 5.38 -2.66 19.37
C SER A 2 5.32 -4.02 18.65
N ALA A 3 5.04 -4.03 17.35
CA ALA A 3 5.05 -5.25 16.54
C ALA A 3 6.38 -6.00 16.52
N MET A 4 7.51 -5.30 16.67
CA MET A 4 8.85 -5.91 16.75
C MET A 4 9.11 -6.68 18.05
N ARG A 5 8.32 -6.41 19.09
CA ARG A 5 8.44 -7.08 20.39
C ARG A 5 7.51 -8.28 20.52
N GLY A 6 6.48 -8.33 19.66
CA GLY A 6 5.50 -9.38 19.67
C GLY A 6 5.98 -10.64 18.93
N LYS A 7 5.35 -11.75 19.26
CA LYS A 7 5.49 -13.04 18.58
C LYS A 7 4.25 -13.27 17.71
N SER A 8 4.44 -13.42 16.41
CA SER A 8 3.32 -13.67 15.51
C SER A 8 2.66 -15.02 15.77
N ASP A 9 1.33 -15.04 15.78
CA ASP A 9 0.50 -16.25 15.82
C ASP A 9 0.18 -16.68 14.38
N GLU A 10 0.54 -17.89 14.01
CA GLU A 10 0.38 -18.37 12.62
C GLU A 10 -1.08 -18.47 12.20
N LYS A 11 -1.98 -18.87 13.10
CA LYS A 11 -3.40 -18.98 12.80
C LYS A 11 -3.99 -17.60 12.51
N ILE A 12 -3.67 -16.63 13.33
CA ILE A 12 -4.12 -15.23 13.13
C ILE A 12 -3.51 -14.65 11.86
N CYS A 13 -2.22 -14.90 11.58
CA CYS A 13 -1.59 -14.49 10.31
C CYS A 13 -2.36 -15.05 9.11
N THR A 14 -2.71 -16.33 9.13
CA THR A 14 -3.44 -16.97 8.03
C THR A 14 -4.82 -16.35 7.85
N MET A 15 -5.59 -16.18 8.92
CA MET A 15 -6.93 -15.57 8.85
C MET A 15 -6.89 -14.14 8.32
N LEU A 16 -5.92 -13.33 8.76
CA LEU A 16 -5.75 -11.96 8.26
C LEU A 16 -5.30 -11.93 6.80
N PHE A 17 -4.41 -12.84 6.39
CA PHE A 17 -3.98 -12.97 5.02
C PHE A 17 -5.14 -13.37 4.09
N GLU A 18 -5.96 -14.31 4.48
CA GLU A 18 -7.14 -14.74 3.73
C GLU A 18 -8.14 -13.59 3.58
N TYR A 19 -8.41 -12.84 4.64
CA TYR A 19 -9.27 -11.66 4.62
C TYR A 19 -8.77 -10.60 3.62
N LEU A 20 -7.49 -10.24 3.69
CA LEU A 20 -6.86 -9.29 2.76
C LEU A 20 -6.85 -9.79 1.31
N SER A 21 -6.58 -11.08 1.12
CA SER A 21 -6.54 -11.69 -0.21
C SER A 21 -7.92 -11.72 -0.87
N GLU A 22 -8.97 -11.94 -0.09
CA GLU A 22 -10.35 -11.90 -0.62
C GLU A 22 -10.74 -10.50 -1.05
N GLN A 23 -10.40 -9.47 -0.28
CA GLN A 23 -10.61 -8.07 -0.67
C GLN A 23 -9.87 -7.72 -1.98
N SER A 24 -8.63 -8.20 -2.12
CA SER A 24 -7.84 -7.99 -3.34
C SER A 24 -8.50 -8.62 -4.58
N LYS A 25 -9.12 -9.79 -4.45
CA LYS A 25 -9.82 -10.45 -5.56
C LYS A 25 -11.04 -9.67 -6.06
N GLN A 26 -11.67 -8.91 -5.20
CA GLN A 26 -12.83 -8.09 -5.55
C GLN A 26 -12.49 -6.88 -6.42
N GLN A 27 -11.20 -6.59 -6.65
CA GLN A 27 -10.67 -5.50 -7.49
C GLN A 27 -11.27 -4.12 -7.17
N ARG A 28 -11.70 -3.91 -5.94
CA ARG A 28 -12.20 -2.62 -5.49
C ARG A 28 -11.15 -1.89 -4.65
N SER A 29 -11.18 -0.57 -4.68
CA SER A 29 -10.38 0.22 -3.77
C SER A 29 -10.88 0.01 -2.33
N LEU A 30 -9.93 -0.06 -1.39
CA LEU A 30 -10.26 -0.10 0.03
C LEU A 30 -10.93 1.23 0.43
N GLY A 31 -12.11 1.12 1.05
CA GLY A 31 -12.82 2.26 1.63
C GLY A 31 -12.59 2.36 3.13
N THR A 32 -13.18 3.37 3.75
CA THR A 32 -13.17 3.54 5.21
C THR A 32 -13.92 2.43 5.97
N ASP A 33 -14.79 1.70 5.25
CA ASP A 33 -15.57 0.59 5.82
C ASP A 33 -14.85 -0.76 5.78
N ASP A 34 -13.66 -0.80 5.16
CA ASP A 34 -12.81 -2.00 5.08
C ASP A 34 -11.83 -2.01 6.26
N ASP A 35 -12.34 -2.16 7.45
CA ASP A 35 -11.53 -2.06 8.67
C ASP A 35 -10.86 -3.39 9.04
N LEU A 36 -9.64 -3.57 8.52
CA LEU A 36 -8.77 -4.65 8.94
C LEU A 36 -8.52 -4.62 10.47
N GLY A 37 -8.52 -3.42 11.06
CA GLY A 37 -8.28 -3.22 12.48
C GLY A 37 -9.36 -3.88 13.32
N ASP A 38 -10.63 -3.63 13.03
CA ASP A 38 -11.75 -4.22 13.73
C ASP A 38 -11.78 -5.75 13.59
N TYR A 39 -11.54 -6.26 12.39
CA TYR A 39 -11.45 -7.70 12.17
C TYR A 39 -10.29 -8.32 12.97
N ALA A 40 -9.10 -7.70 12.93
CA ALA A 40 -7.94 -8.17 13.69
C ALA A 40 -8.19 -8.17 15.19
N LEU A 41 -8.82 -7.13 15.74
CA LEU A 41 -9.20 -7.05 17.15
C LEU A 41 -10.22 -8.13 17.53
N GLN A 42 -11.18 -8.42 16.67
CA GLN A 42 -12.18 -9.46 16.90
C GLN A 42 -11.56 -10.85 17.00
N ILE A 43 -10.72 -11.24 16.03
CA ILE A 43 -10.12 -12.58 15.99
C ILE A 43 -8.94 -12.74 16.96
N GLY A 44 -8.22 -11.65 17.23
CA GLY A 44 -7.02 -11.64 18.08
C GLY A 44 -7.24 -11.20 19.52
N LYS A 45 -8.50 -11.09 20.00
CA LYS A 45 -8.84 -10.61 21.36
C LYS A 45 -8.20 -11.38 22.51
N HIS A 46 -7.69 -12.57 22.24
CA HIS A 46 -7.02 -13.43 23.22
C HIS A 46 -5.49 -13.26 23.23
N LEU A 47 -4.94 -12.50 22.29
CA LEU A 47 -3.52 -12.24 22.18
C LEU A 47 -3.11 -10.96 22.93
N ALA A 48 -1.85 -10.90 23.33
CA ALA A 48 -1.25 -9.63 23.71
C ALA A 48 -1.21 -8.66 22.51
N THR A 49 -1.31 -7.36 22.79
CA THR A 49 -1.35 -6.34 21.72
C THR A 49 -0.15 -6.41 20.80
N GLU A 50 1.04 -6.66 21.34
CA GLU A 50 2.27 -6.80 20.57
C GLU A 50 2.22 -8.00 19.62
N ASP A 51 1.65 -9.13 20.08
CA ASP A 51 1.55 -10.36 19.29
C ASP A 51 0.52 -10.20 18.16
N LEU A 52 -0.60 -9.53 18.45
CA LEU A 52 -1.58 -9.19 17.42
C LEU A 52 -0.99 -8.25 16.36
N LEU A 53 -0.26 -7.21 16.80
CA LEU A 53 0.41 -6.29 15.86
C LEU A 53 1.49 -7.00 15.03
N ALA A 54 2.25 -7.92 15.61
CA ALA A 54 3.22 -8.72 14.89
C ALA A 54 2.54 -9.62 13.85
N SER A 55 1.42 -10.26 14.22
CA SER A 55 0.64 -11.12 13.32
C SER A 55 0.04 -10.32 12.15
N ALA A 56 -0.57 -9.17 12.44
CA ALA A 56 -1.14 -8.30 11.42
C ALA A 56 -0.07 -7.77 10.46
N THR A 57 1.06 -7.32 10.98
CA THR A 57 2.17 -6.82 10.15
C THR A 57 2.72 -7.90 9.23
N LYS A 58 2.86 -9.14 9.72
CA LYS A 58 3.29 -10.28 8.94
C LYS A 58 2.30 -10.63 7.82
N ALA A 59 1.01 -10.63 8.13
CA ALA A 59 -0.04 -10.88 7.14
C ALA A 59 -0.07 -9.81 6.04
N ILE A 60 0.04 -8.53 6.40
CA ILE A 60 0.10 -7.41 5.45
C ILE A 60 1.33 -7.55 4.55
N GLY A 61 2.51 -7.81 5.11
CA GLY A 61 3.75 -7.99 4.34
C GLY A 61 3.65 -9.14 3.35
N ALA A 62 3.06 -10.27 3.76
CA ALA A 62 2.83 -11.43 2.90
C ALA A 62 1.83 -11.10 1.77
N CYS A 63 0.76 -10.35 2.06
CA CYS A 63 -0.23 -9.94 1.07
C CYS A 63 0.38 -9.00 0.03
N ILE A 64 1.16 -8.00 0.46
CA ILE A 64 1.88 -7.10 -0.44
C ILE A 64 2.79 -7.90 -1.36
N TYR A 65 3.61 -8.80 -0.81
CA TYR A 65 4.52 -9.63 -1.60
C TYR A 65 3.76 -10.54 -2.57
N GLY A 66 2.71 -11.21 -2.11
CA GLY A 66 1.91 -12.13 -2.93
C GLY A 66 1.14 -11.46 -4.07
N SER A 67 0.87 -10.15 -3.98
CA SER A 67 0.22 -9.37 -5.04
C SER A 67 1.18 -8.92 -6.15
N MET A 68 2.48 -9.15 -5.98
CA MET A 68 3.51 -8.69 -6.90
C MET A 68 4.12 -9.85 -7.68
N SER A 69 4.22 -9.71 -9.00
CA SER A 69 4.95 -10.64 -9.89
C SER A 69 6.35 -10.12 -10.27
N ALA A 70 6.91 -9.21 -9.46
CA ALA A 70 8.15 -8.53 -9.75
C ALA A 70 9.37 -9.32 -9.24
N GLN A 71 10.46 -9.33 -10.02
CA GLN A 71 11.74 -9.92 -9.59
C GLN A 71 12.50 -9.04 -8.59
N ARG A 72 12.20 -7.75 -8.55
CA ARG A 72 12.84 -6.77 -7.69
C ARG A 72 11.80 -5.84 -7.08
N ILE A 73 11.78 -5.79 -5.75
CA ILE A 73 10.86 -4.96 -4.97
C ILE A 73 11.67 -3.92 -4.22
N LEU A 74 11.36 -2.65 -4.46
CA LEU A 74 11.92 -1.52 -3.73
C LEU A 74 10.81 -0.83 -2.93
N LEU A 75 11.11 -0.52 -1.68
CA LEU A 75 10.16 0.13 -0.78
C LEU A 75 10.29 1.66 -0.85
N ALA A 76 9.17 2.35 -0.72
CA ALA A 76 9.10 3.81 -0.67
C ALA A 76 7.92 4.30 0.18
N GLY A 77 7.91 5.59 0.49
CA GLY A 77 6.86 6.23 1.28
C GLY A 77 7.02 6.02 2.77
N GLY A 78 6.02 6.47 3.55
CA GLY A 78 6.09 6.47 5.02
C GLY A 78 6.21 5.08 5.65
N GLY A 79 5.77 4.04 4.95
CA GLY A 79 5.85 2.64 5.42
C GLY A 79 7.27 2.15 5.69
N VAL A 80 8.29 2.74 5.05
CA VAL A 80 9.72 2.39 5.27
C VAL A 80 10.20 2.69 6.69
N HIS A 81 9.50 3.55 7.42
CA HIS A 81 9.81 3.84 8.82
C HIS A 81 9.23 2.79 9.78
N ASN A 82 8.33 1.94 9.32
CA ASN A 82 7.82 0.81 10.09
C ASN A 82 8.73 -0.40 9.90
N LYS A 83 9.72 -0.55 10.78
CA LYS A 83 10.69 -1.64 10.71
C LYS A 83 10.05 -3.03 10.65
N ALA A 84 8.98 -3.26 11.42
CA ALA A 84 8.26 -4.53 11.40
C ALA A 84 7.66 -4.84 10.03
N LEU A 85 7.09 -3.84 9.36
CA LEU A 85 6.53 -4.00 8.02
C LEU A 85 7.62 -4.24 6.96
N VAL A 86 8.74 -3.51 7.08
CA VAL A 86 9.90 -3.71 6.19
C VAL A 86 10.46 -5.13 6.31
N GLU A 87 10.60 -5.65 7.53
CA GLU A 87 11.06 -7.02 7.77
C GLU A 87 10.05 -8.07 7.31
N ALA A 88 8.75 -7.79 7.46
CA ALA A 88 7.68 -8.70 7.02
C ALA A 88 7.48 -8.73 5.50
N THR A 89 7.98 -7.71 4.77
CA THR A 89 7.82 -7.61 3.31
C THR A 89 9.14 -7.96 2.63
N PRO A 90 9.26 -9.11 1.93
CA PRO A 90 10.45 -9.42 1.16
C PRO A 90 10.77 -8.29 0.18
N ASN A 91 11.96 -7.74 0.24
CA ASN A 91 12.36 -6.58 -0.56
C ASN A 91 13.86 -6.58 -0.86
N ASN A 92 14.24 -5.73 -1.82
CA ASN A 92 15.62 -5.54 -2.27
C ASN A 92 16.19 -4.18 -1.84
N GLY A 93 15.56 -3.53 -0.86
CA GLY A 93 15.94 -2.21 -0.35
C GLY A 93 14.91 -1.14 -0.64
N THR A 94 15.33 0.09 -0.67
CA THR A 94 14.48 1.26 -0.88
C THR A 94 14.77 1.93 -2.23
N THR A 95 13.88 2.84 -2.66
CA THR A 95 14.06 3.65 -3.87
C THR A 95 15.31 4.55 -3.84
N GLU A 96 15.91 4.75 -2.68
CA GLU A 96 17.20 5.45 -2.55
C GLU A 96 18.33 4.77 -3.33
N LEU A 97 18.25 3.45 -3.54
CA LEU A 97 19.18 2.71 -4.41
C LEU A 97 19.12 3.18 -5.88
N LEU A 98 18.06 3.87 -6.26
CA LEU A 98 17.88 4.47 -7.59
C LEU A 98 18.03 6.00 -7.55
N GLY A 99 18.54 6.57 -6.47
CA GLY A 99 18.66 8.02 -6.31
C GLY A 99 17.34 8.75 -6.01
N VAL A 100 16.26 8.03 -5.72
CA VAL A 100 14.96 8.61 -5.39
C VAL A 100 14.73 8.51 -3.88
N PRO A 101 14.73 9.62 -3.14
CA PRO A 101 14.43 9.60 -1.71
C PRO A 101 13.06 8.96 -1.46
N THR A 102 12.98 8.08 -0.47
CA THR A 102 11.74 7.33 -0.18
C THR A 102 10.53 8.21 0.05
N GLN A 103 10.71 9.38 0.68
CA GLN A 103 9.66 10.35 0.97
C GLN A 103 9.28 11.22 -0.22
N ALA A 104 10.17 11.35 -1.21
CA ALA A 104 9.92 12.18 -2.39
C ALA A 104 9.12 11.46 -3.48
N ARG A 105 8.94 10.13 -3.40
CA ARG A 105 8.31 9.32 -4.45
C ARG A 105 6.92 9.85 -4.85
N GLU A 106 6.08 10.19 -3.88
CA GLU A 106 4.72 10.68 -4.16
C GLU A 106 4.76 12.06 -4.84
N ALA A 107 5.57 12.98 -4.31
CA ALA A 107 5.73 14.30 -4.90
C ALA A 107 6.26 14.21 -6.34
N MET A 108 7.25 13.35 -6.59
CA MET A 108 7.78 13.10 -7.93
C MET A 108 6.74 12.50 -8.86
N ALA A 109 5.95 11.51 -8.39
CA ALA A 109 4.87 10.92 -9.18
C ALA A 109 3.83 11.97 -9.56
N MET A 110 3.41 12.81 -8.61
CA MET A 110 2.45 13.89 -8.87
C MET A 110 3.00 14.95 -9.83
N ALA A 111 4.28 15.30 -9.71
CA ALA A 111 4.92 16.23 -10.64
C ALA A 111 4.96 15.67 -12.08
N ILE A 112 5.29 14.38 -12.24
CA ILE A 112 5.28 13.72 -13.54
C ILE A 112 3.87 13.67 -14.13
N LEU A 113 2.87 13.27 -13.33
CA LEU A 113 1.47 13.24 -13.76
C LEU A 113 0.97 14.64 -14.15
N GLY A 114 1.35 15.67 -13.39
CA GLY A 114 1.04 17.06 -13.72
C GLY A 114 1.65 17.50 -15.05
N ALA A 115 2.91 17.18 -15.31
CA ALA A 115 3.58 17.48 -16.58
C ALA A 115 2.91 16.74 -17.75
N LEU A 116 2.63 15.45 -17.60
CA LEU A 116 1.93 14.65 -18.61
C LEU A 116 0.53 15.21 -18.92
N ALA A 117 -0.21 15.61 -17.89
CA ALA A 117 -1.52 16.24 -18.06
C ALA A 117 -1.42 17.58 -18.81
N GLN A 118 -0.37 18.38 -18.54
CA GLN A 118 -0.11 19.62 -19.26
C GLN A 118 0.20 19.38 -20.75
N ASP A 119 0.86 18.28 -21.06
CA ASP A 119 1.18 17.86 -22.44
C ASP A 119 0.00 17.13 -23.13
N GLY A 120 -1.17 17.09 -22.51
CA GLY A 120 -2.37 16.45 -23.07
C GLY A 120 -2.36 14.92 -22.99
N VAL A 121 -1.44 14.32 -22.23
CA VAL A 121 -1.41 12.86 -22.02
C VAL A 121 -2.42 12.46 -20.97
N SER A 122 -3.24 11.47 -21.25
CA SER A 122 -4.18 10.92 -20.25
C SER A 122 -3.43 10.34 -19.06
N ILE A 123 -3.69 10.88 -17.86
CA ILE A 123 -3.10 10.42 -16.61
C ILE A 123 -4.00 9.45 -15.83
N THR A 124 -5.20 9.21 -16.34
CA THR A 124 -6.15 8.26 -15.74
C THR A 124 -6.13 6.96 -16.54
N LEU A 125 -6.11 5.85 -15.80
CA LEU A 125 -6.18 4.51 -16.39
C LEU A 125 -7.62 4.02 -16.29
N PRO A 126 -8.35 3.86 -17.41
CA PRO A 126 -9.76 3.46 -17.42
C PRO A 126 -10.02 2.15 -16.68
N GLN A 127 -9.08 1.20 -16.77
CA GLN A 127 -9.13 -0.08 -16.08
C GLN A 127 -9.06 0.03 -14.55
N ILE A 128 -8.55 1.14 -14.03
CA ILE A 128 -8.46 1.40 -12.58
C ILE A 128 -9.62 2.29 -12.12
N THR A 129 -9.93 3.32 -12.91
CA THR A 129 -10.94 4.32 -12.53
C THR A 129 -12.36 3.94 -12.96
N GLY A 130 -12.52 2.96 -13.86
CA GLY A 130 -13.80 2.60 -14.48
C GLY A 130 -14.36 3.68 -15.41
N ARG A 131 -13.64 4.78 -15.62
CA ARG A 131 -14.06 5.85 -16.54
C ARG A 131 -13.69 5.49 -17.99
N LYS A 132 -14.55 5.86 -18.93
CA LYS A 132 -14.18 5.82 -20.34
C LYS A 132 -13.02 6.79 -20.57
N GLU A 133 -12.13 6.46 -21.50
CA GLU A 133 -11.10 7.40 -21.93
C GLU A 133 -11.76 8.73 -22.34
N THR A 134 -11.41 9.79 -21.66
CA THR A 134 -11.80 11.14 -22.03
C THR A 134 -10.51 11.89 -22.37
N THR A 135 -10.52 12.53 -23.51
CA THR A 135 -9.48 13.48 -23.90
C THR A 135 -9.64 14.83 -23.17
N GLU A 136 -10.69 14.96 -22.37
CA GLU A 136 -10.87 16.16 -21.55
C GLU A 136 -9.89 16.15 -20.38
N LEU A 137 -8.91 17.00 -20.50
CA LEU A 137 -7.97 17.31 -19.44
C LEU A 137 -8.72 17.86 -18.23
N VAL A 138 -8.44 17.32 -17.07
CA VAL A 138 -8.84 17.96 -15.81
C VAL A 138 -8.22 19.35 -15.82
N GLY A 139 -9.07 20.37 -15.89
CA GLY A 139 -8.62 21.75 -16.13
C GLY A 139 -7.69 22.23 -15.03
N TRP A 140 -6.56 22.77 -15.44
CA TRP A 140 -5.78 23.65 -14.60
C TRP A 140 -6.60 24.90 -14.35
N THR A 141 -6.94 25.18 -13.12
CA THR A 141 -7.43 26.51 -12.76
C THR A 141 -6.25 27.47 -12.79
N GLN A 142 -6.15 28.26 -13.85
CA GLN A 142 -5.25 29.42 -13.81
C GLN A 142 -5.78 30.37 -12.75
N ALA A 143 -4.93 30.76 -11.82
CA ALA A 143 -5.24 31.88 -10.94
C ALA A 143 -5.44 33.11 -11.84
N SER A 144 -6.64 33.70 -11.77
CA SER A 144 -6.88 34.97 -12.43
C SER A 144 -5.93 36.03 -11.85
N PRO A 145 -5.33 36.90 -12.68
CA PRO A 145 -4.41 37.92 -12.24
C PRO A 145 -5.05 38.92 -11.27
#